data_803f5f699012dad537d793dcf853550e
#
_entry.id   803f5f699012dad537d793dcf853550e
#
_cell.length_a   1.000
_cell.length_b   1.000
_cell.length_c   1.000
_cell.angle_alpha   90.00
_cell.angle_beta   90.00
_cell.angle_gamma   90.00
#
_symmetry.space_group_name_H-M   'P 1'
#
loop_
_entity.id
_entity.type
_entity.pdbx_description
1 polymer ?
#
loop_
_entity_poly.entity_id
_entity_poly.type
_entity_poly.pdbx_seq_one_letter_code
_entity_poly.pdbx_strand_id
1 'polypeptide(L)'
;MDIKRKTKGKRIQLLGGLLGICVAVVSLFYFFYAEKAEAEKRLVEIVNYVKVQCSTYTHYNESSESKSLLRAIESARQMSTNIDMEIENGGQLSREFLKGNLQTLWVDGILVLDTEGRTECEYSMDESLTSEITEYLQKDIIMDFAGYEERSYSERFTREDGSHIDLSLIHI
;
A
#
# COMPACT_ATOMS: atom_id res chain seq x y z
N MET A 1 67.51 -49.13 -37.08
CA MET A 1 66.47 -49.46 -36.08
C MET A 1 65.96 -48.20 -35.34
N ASP A 2 66.47 -47.04 -35.54
CA ASP A 2 66.20 -45.81 -34.78
C ASP A 2 65.00 -44.96 -35.22
N ILE A 3 64.62 -45.04 -36.49
CA ILE A 3 63.55 -44.16 -37.03
C ILE A 3 62.17 -44.54 -36.50
N LYS A 4 61.88 -45.83 -36.25
CA LYS A 4 60.61 -46.30 -35.68
C LYS A 4 60.41 -45.92 -34.22
N ARG A 5 61.45 -45.73 -33.46
CA ARG A 5 61.39 -45.33 -32.04
C ARG A 5 61.09 -43.83 -31.88
N LYS A 6 61.63 -42.97 -32.76
CA LYS A 6 61.45 -41.51 -32.76
C LYS A 6 59.99 -41.12 -33.16
N THR A 7 59.37 -41.89 -34.08
CA THR A 7 57.96 -41.68 -34.51
C THR A 7 56.97 -42.13 -33.45
N LYS A 8 57.27 -43.17 -32.63
CA LYS A 8 56.45 -43.62 -31.54
C LYS A 8 56.40 -42.63 -30.39
N GLY A 9 57.55 -41.99 -30.03
CA GLY A 9 57.64 -40.95 -29.01
C GLY A 9 56.82 -39.70 -29.37
N LYS A 10 56.91 -39.21 -30.66
CA LYS A 10 56.12 -38.08 -31.13
C LYS A 10 54.62 -38.34 -31.09
N ARG A 11 54.15 -39.56 -31.41
CA ARG A 11 52.73 -39.93 -31.36
C ARG A 11 52.19 -39.96 -29.94
N ILE A 12 53.00 -40.42 -28.94
CA ILE A 12 52.62 -40.43 -27.51
C ILE A 12 52.52 -38.99 -26.98
N GLN A 13 53.46 -38.09 -27.38
CA GLN A 13 53.40 -36.67 -27.01
C GLN A 13 52.20 -35.97 -27.64
N LEU A 14 51.84 -36.26 -28.86
CA LEU A 14 50.68 -35.70 -29.54
C LEU A 14 49.37 -36.18 -28.92
N LEU A 15 49.25 -37.47 -28.56
CA LEU A 15 48.14 -38.03 -27.85
C LEU A 15 47.98 -37.45 -26.46
N GLY A 16 49.07 -37.25 -25.70
CA GLY A 16 49.10 -36.63 -24.38
C GLY A 16 48.62 -35.16 -24.43
N GLY A 17 49.08 -34.42 -25.46
CA GLY A 17 48.66 -33.04 -25.69
C GLY A 17 47.17 -32.91 -26.04
N LEU A 18 46.68 -33.82 -26.88
CA LEU A 18 45.27 -33.86 -27.26
C LEU A 18 44.37 -34.22 -26.07
N LEU A 19 44.80 -35.13 -25.22
CA LEU A 19 44.10 -35.51 -24.01
C LEU A 19 44.05 -34.34 -22.99
N GLY A 20 45.16 -33.63 -22.84
CA GLY A 20 45.24 -32.42 -22.00
C GLY A 20 44.29 -31.31 -22.48
N ILE A 21 44.19 -31.09 -23.78
CA ILE A 21 43.25 -30.11 -24.35
C ILE A 21 41.81 -30.55 -24.10
N CYS A 22 41.47 -31.83 -24.28
CA CYS A 22 40.12 -32.35 -23.98
C CYS A 22 39.75 -32.16 -22.52
N VAL A 23 40.62 -32.43 -21.59
CA VAL A 23 40.39 -32.23 -20.16
C VAL A 23 40.18 -30.75 -19.82
N ALA A 24 40.99 -29.88 -20.40
CA ALA A 24 40.84 -28.43 -20.20
C ALA A 24 39.48 -27.90 -20.75
N VAL A 25 39.07 -28.34 -21.91
CA VAL A 25 37.78 -27.99 -22.50
C VAL A 25 36.61 -28.50 -21.66
N VAL A 26 36.65 -29.73 -21.20
CA VAL A 26 35.60 -30.31 -20.34
C VAL A 26 35.55 -29.56 -19.00
N SER A 27 36.69 -29.22 -18.42
CA SER A 27 36.74 -28.46 -17.17
C SER A 27 36.17 -27.06 -17.32
N LEU A 28 36.45 -26.37 -18.41
CA LEU A 28 35.87 -25.07 -18.73
C LEU A 28 34.35 -25.16 -18.88
N PHE A 29 33.84 -26.15 -19.62
CA PHE A 29 32.40 -26.37 -19.77
C PHE A 29 31.73 -26.66 -18.40
N TYR A 30 32.35 -27.48 -17.58
CA TYR A 30 31.83 -27.77 -16.24
C TYR A 30 31.78 -26.50 -15.37
N PHE A 31 32.82 -25.69 -15.41
CA PHE A 31 32.87 -24.43 -14.65
C PHE A 31 31.79 -23.45 -15.11
N PHE A 32 31.62 -23.26 -16.42
CA PHE A 32 30.56 -22.43 -16.98
C PHE A 32 29.16 -22.91 -16.60
N TYR A 33 28.95 -24.25 -16.61
CA TYR A 33 27.65 -24.82 -16.26
C TYR A 33 27.35 -24.68 -14.77
N ALA A 34 28.33 -24.85 -13.93
CA ALA A 34 28.20 -24.67 -12.48
C ALA A 34 27.92 -23.22 -12.10
N GLU A 35 28.64 -22.25 -12.70
CA GLU A 35 28.43 -20.83 -12.48
C GLU A 35 27.02 -20.39 -12.93
N LYS A 36 26.57 -20.88 -14.09
CA LYS A 36 25.22 -20.59 -14.58
C LYS A 36 24.14 -21.13 -13.63
N ALA A 37 24.27 -22.35 -13.17
CA ALA A 37 23.33 -22.97 -12.22
C ALA A 37 23.27 -22.22 -10.87
N GLU A 38 24.42 -21.76 -10.39
CA GLU A 38 24.50 -20.96 -9.16
C GLU A 38 23.87 -19.57 -9.34
N ALA A 39 24.11 -18.92 -10.49
CA ALA A 39 23.50 -17.64 -10.83
C ALA A 39 21.97 -17.74 -10.94
N GLU A 40 21.45 -18.80 -11.59
CA GLU A 40 20.01 -19.06 -11.67
C GLU A 40 19.40 -19.27 -10.27
N LYS A 41 20.07 -20.03 -9.40
CA LYS A 41 19.62 -20.22 -8.02
C LYS A 41 19.55 -18.91 -7.23
N ARG A 42 20.58 -18.07 -7.32
CA ARG A 42 20.61 -16.75 -6.67
C ARG A 42 19.51 -15.83 -7.21
N LEU A 43 19.24 -15.86 -8.51
CA LEU A 43 18.14 -15.12 -9.13
C LEU A 43 16.78 -15.53 -8.56
N VAL A 44 16.52 -16.82 -8.45
CA VAL A 44 15.29 -17.37 -7.86
C VAL A 44 15.15 -16.95 -6.39
N GLU A 45 16.22 -16.99 -5.62
CA GLU A 45 16.25 -16.54 -4.22
C GLU A 45 15.91 -15.05 -4.09
N ILE A 46 16.49 -14.19 -4.96
CA ILE A 46 16.20 -12.75 -4.99
C ILE A 46 14.74 -12.50 -5.36
N VAL A 47 14.23 -13.16 -6.41
CA VAL A 47 12.84 -13.01 -6.84
C VAL A 47 11.87 -13.42 -5.73
N ASN A 48 12.13 -14.54 -5.05
CA ASN A 48 11.31 -14.98 -3.92
C ASN A 48 11.37 -13.99 -2.75
N TYR A 49 12.55 -13.47 -2.43
CA TYR A 49 12.69 -12.44 -1.40
C TYR A 49 11.88 -11.18 -1.72
N VAL A 50 12.00 -10.66 -2.95
CA VAL A 50 11.22 -9.50 -3.40
C VAL A 50 9.72 -9.77 -3.34
N LYS A 51 9.28 -10.95 -3.79
CA LYS A 51 7.87 -11.34 -3.73
C LYS A 51 7.33 -11.36 -2.29
N VAL A 52 8.08 -11.92 -1.35
CA VAL A 52 7.71 -11.93 0.08
C VAL A 52 7.66 -10.52 0.63
N GLN A 53 8.63 -9.66 0.32
CA GLN A 53 8.62 -8.27 0.76
C GLN A 53 7.41 -7.50 0.20
N CYS A 54 7.13 -7.62 -1.09
CA CYS A 54 5.95 -6.99 -1.70
C CYS A 54 4.65 -7.46 -1.03
N SER A 55 4.49 -8.77 -0.80
CA SER A 55 3.32 -9.31 -0.09
C SER A 55 3.19 -8.77 1.32
N THR A 56 4.30 -8.66 2.05
CA THR A 56 4.32 -8.11 3.41
C THR A 56 3.90 -6.64 3.42
N TYR A 57 4.41 -5.84 2.47
CA TYR A 57 4.01 -4.43 2.33
C TYR A 57 2.53 -4.28 1.96
N THR A 58 2.00 -5.13 1.07
CA THR A 58 0.57 -5.12 0.72
C THR A 58 -0.29 -5.38 1.95
N HIS A 59 0.00 -6.43 2.72
CA HIS A 59 -0.74 -6.74 3.96
C HIS A 59 -0.61 -5.64 5.02
N TYR A 60 0.56 -5.01 5.13
CA TYR A 60 0.74 -3.88 6.04
C TYR A 60 -0.12 -2.69 5.64
N ASN A 61 -0.15 -2.35 4.34
CA ASN A 61 -0.96 -1.25 3.82
C ASN A 61 -2.46 -1.51 4.01
N GLU A 62 -2.95 -2.72 3.67
CA GLU A 62 -4.34 -3.12 3.89
C GLU A 62 -4.73 -3.05 5.37
N SER A 63 -3.86 -3.52 6.27
CA SER A 63 -4.09 -3.43 7.72
C SER A 63 -4.08 -1.98 8.22
N SER A 64 -3.20 -1.13 7.69
CA SER A 64 -3.14 0.29 8.03
C SER A 64 -4.39 1.02 7.56
N GLU A 65 -4.83 0.76 6.34
CA GLU A 65 -6.06 1.31 5.77
C GLU A 65 -7.28 0.94 6.61
N SER A 66 -7.44 -0.35 6.93
CA SER A 66 -8.56 -0.82 7.76
C SER A 66 -8.58 -0.16 9.14
N LYS A 67 -7.42 0.02 9.77
CA LYS A 67 -7.33 0.71 11.07
C LYS A 67 -7.69 2.18 10.98
N SER A 68 -7.30 2.85 9.90
CA SER A 68 -7.59 4.26 9.67
C SER A 68 -9.08 4.48 9.42
N LEU A 69 -9.71 3.65 8.58
CA LEU A 69 -11.15 3.68 8.35
C LEU A 69 -11.96 3.38 9.62
N LEU A 70 -11.56 2.38 10.41
CA LEU A 70 -12.19 2.10 11.70
C LEU A 70 -12.11 3.28 12.67
N ARG A 71 -10.97 3.98 12.69
CA ARG A 71 -10.81 5.19 13.49
C ARG A 71 -11.74 6.30 13.01
N ALA A 72 -11.86 6.50 11.70
CA ALA A 72 -12.77 7.49 11.13
C ALA A 72 -14.23 7.20 11.51
N ILE A 73 -14.66 5.94 11.44
CA ILE A 73 -16.01 5.49 11.86
C ILE A 73 -16.25 5.78 13.35
N GLU A 74 -15.30 5.43 14.20
CA GLU A 74 -15.43 5.63 15.65
C GLU A 74 -15.45 7.13 16.00
N SER A 75 -14.62 7.92 15.35
CA SER A 75 -14.60 9.38 15.52
C SER A 75 -15.93 10.02 15.07
N ALA A 76 -16.51 9.55 13.96
CA ALA A 76 -17.80 10.02 13.49
C ALA A 76 -18.92 9.68 14.48
N ARG A 77 -18.97 8.45 15.00
CA ARG A 77 -19.94 8.05 16.04
C ARG A 77 -19.81 8.87 17.32
N GLN A 78 -18.59 9.08 17.78
CA GLN A 78 -18.33 9.92 18.95
C GLN A 78 -18.77 11.36 18.70
N MET A 79 -18.56 11.88 17.49
CA MET A 79 -18.98 13.23 17.11
C MET A 79 -20.49 13.34 17.12
N SER A 80 -21.24 12.35 16.58
CA SER A 80 -22.70 12.30 16.67
C SER A 80 -23.17 12.40 18.12
N THR A 81 -22.64 11.54 19.00
CA THR A 81 -22.97 11.57 20.43
C THR A 81 -22.68 12.92 21.07
N ASN A 82 -21.57 13.57 20.73
CA ASN A 82 -21.21 14.87 21.26
C ASN A 82 -22.18 15.96 20.78
N ILE A 83 -22.63 15.90 19.53
CA ILE A 83 -23.62 16.81 18.95
C ILE A 83 -24.96 16.66 19.68
N ASP A 84 -25.45 15.42 19.82
CA ASP A 84 -26.69 15.12 20.55
C ASP A 84 -26.65 15.72 21.98
N MET A 85 -25.56 15.47 22.70
CA MET A 85 -25.40 16.01 24.06
C MET A 85 -25.38 17.55 24.08
N GLU A 86 -24.72 18.20 23.10
CA GLU A 86 -24.67 19.66 23.03
C GLU A 86 -26.08 20.23 22.80
N ILE A 87 -26.85 19.64 21.88
CA ILE A 87 -28.22 20.05 21.57
C ILE A 87 -29.14 19.82 22.77
N GLU A 88 -29.08 18.64 23.42
CA GLU A 88 -29.88 18.31 24.62
C GLU A 88 -29.61 19.27 25.78
N ASN A 89 -28.38 19.76 25.92
CA ASN A 89 -28.00 20.74 26.93
C ASN A 89 -28.37 22.19 26.53
N GLY A 90 -29.02 22.41 25.39
CA GLY A 90 -29.44 23.71 24.91
C GLY A 90 -28.29 24.52 24.28
N GLY A 91 -27.19 23.84 23.93
CA GLY A 91 -26.08 24.43 23.17
C GLY A 91 -26.44 24.56 21.68
N GLN A 92 -25.54 25.14 20.94
CA GLN A 92 -25.66 25.31 19.49
C GLN A 92 -24.43 24.77 18.78
N LEU A 93 -24.64 24.18 17.61
CA LEU A 93 -23.54 23.81 16.74
C LEU A 93 -22.78 25.07 16.32
N SER A 94 -21.55 25.17 16.78
CA SER A 94 -20.69 26.30 16.48
C SER A 94 -19.33 25.83 15.96
N ARG A 95 -18.65 26.72 15.25
CA ARG A 95 -17.29 26.44 14.76
C ARG A 95 -16.31 26.15 15.91
N GLU A 96 -16.48 26.78 17.07
CA GLU A 96 -15.70 26.55 18.29
C GLU A 96 -15.96 25.17 18.86
N PHE A 97 -17.23 24.72 18.86
CA PHE A 97 -17.60 23.36 19.28
C PHE A 97 -16.96 22.31 18.38
N LEU A 98 -17.04 22.47 17.03
CA LEU A 98 -16.41 21.57 16.09
C LEU A 98 -14.88 21.56 16.26
N LYS A 99 -14.25 22.71 16.45
CA LYS A 99 -12.81 22.82 16.69
C LYS A 99 -12.36 22.06 17.93
N GLY A 100 -13.10 22.16 19.03
CA GLY A 100 -12.81 21.42 20.26
C GLY A 100 -12.89 19.92 20.06
N ASN A 101 -13.92 19.46 19.37
CA ASN A 101 -14.11 18.05 19.05
C ASN A 101 -13.05 17.51 18.08
N LEU A 102 -12.69 18.26 17.04
CA LEU A 102 -11.68 17.89 16.08
C LEU A 102 -10.34 17.53 16.74
N GLN A 103 -9.91 18.33 17.71
CA GLN A 103 -8.68 18.07 18.48
C GLN A 103 -8.78 16.80 19.35
N THR A 104 -9.96 16.56 19.93
CA THR A 104 -10.19 15.41 20.82
C THR A 104 -10.31 14.10 20.02
N LEU A 105 -10.95 14.16 18.87
CA LEU A 105 -11.22 13.00 18.00
C LEU A 105 -10.06 12.67 17.05
N TRP A 106 -9.06 13.54 16.98
CA TRP A 106 -7.89 13.36 16.10
C TRP A 106 -8.29 13.22 14.62
N VAL A 107 -9.19 14.07 14.18
CA VAL A 107 -9.63 14.17 12.78
C VAL A 107 -9.22 15.52 12.20
N ASP A 108 -9.05 15.59 10.87
CA ASP A 108 -8.57 16.79 10.19
C ASP A 108 -9.68 17.75 9.80
N GLY A 109 -10.93 17.26 9.74
CA GLY A 109 -12.10 18.07 9.42
C GLY A 109 -13.40 17.43 9.89
N ILE A 110 -14.39 18.25 10.17
CA ILE A 110 -15.76 17.89 10.52
C ILE A 110 -16.68 18.76 9.69
N LEU A 111 -17.64 18.13 9.00
CA LEU A 111 -18.67 18.79 8.20
C LEU A 111 -20.03 18.27 8.64
N VAL A 112 -20.91 19.16 9.04
CA VAL A 112 -22.29 18.86 9.41
C VAL A 112 -23.18 19.36 8.29
N LEU A 113 -24.02 18.46 7.78
CA LEU A 113 -24.96 18.73 6.70
C LEU A 113 -26.38 18.64 7.21
N ASP A 114 -27.27 19.46 6.64
CA ASP A 114 -28.71 19.30 6.85
C ASP A 114 -29.27 18.12 6.00
N THR A 115 -30.54 17.82 6.18
CA THR A 115 -31.25 16.75 5.44
C THR A 115 -31.31 16.98 3.93
N GLU A 116 -31.03 18.18 3.46
CA GLU A 116 -30.96 18.54 2.04
C GLU A 116 -29.51 18.53 1.50
N GLY A 117 -28.53 18.14 2.36
CA GLY A 117 -27.12 18.07 2.00
C GLY A 117 -26.41 19.42 1.99
N ARG A 118 -27.01 20.47 2.55
CA ARG A 118 -26.37 21.78 2.68
C ARG A 118 -25.51 21.83 3.94
N THR A 119 -24.39 22.50 3.86
CA THR A 119 -23.51 22.69 5.01
C THR A 119 -24.18 23.55 6.07
N GLU A 120 -24.41 22.98 7.25
CA GLU A 120 -24.93 23.66 8.42
C GLU A 120 -23.79 24.25 9.24
N CYS A 121 -22.76 23.46 9.48
CA CYS A 121 -21.57 23.88 10.21
C CYS A 121 -20.35 23.09 9.73
N GLU A 122 -19.19 23.73 9.71
CA GLU A 122 -17.94 23.11 9.30
C GLU A 122 -16.72 23.64 10.06
N TYR A 123 -15.76 22.78 10.24
CA TYR A 123 -14.41 23.14 10.68
C TYR A 123 -13.39 22.15 10.17
N SER A 124 -12.33 22.64 9.54
CA SER A 124 -11.19 21.81 9.13
C SER A 124 -9.86 22.53 9.43
N MET A 125 -8.79 21.73 9.55
CA MET A 125 -7.42 22.27 9.65
C MET A 125 -6.92 22.80 8.31
N ASP A 126 -7.43 22.24 7.21
CA ASP A 126 -7.09 22.60 5.84
C ASP A 126 -8.37 23.02 5.12
N GLU A 127 -8.44 24.30 4.69
CA GLU A 127 -9.62 24.83 4.00
C GLU A 127 -9.91 24.13 2.66
N SER A 128 -8.89 23.56 2.02
CA SER A 128 -9.09 22.79 0.79
C SER A 128 -9.84 21.48 1.03
N LEU A 129 -9.68 20.87 2.21
CA LEU A 129 -10.28 19.60 2.59
C LEU A 129 -11.82 19.67 2.54
N THR A 130 -12.42 20.74 3.04
CA THR A 130 -13.87 20.89 3.04
C THR A 130 -14.44 20.98 1.63
N SER A 131 -13.79 21.72 0.74
CA SER A 131 -14.23 21.82 -0.66
C SER A 131 -14.11 20.49 -1.41
N GLU A 132 -13.04 19.76 -1.20
CA GLU A 132 -12.85 18.41 -1.78
C GLU A 132 -13.91 17.42 -1.29
N ILE A 133 -14.18 17.40 0.02
CA ILE A 133 -15.21 16.54 0.61
C ILE A 133 -16.59 16.92 0.06
N THR A 134 -16.91 18.20 -0.03
CA THR A 134 -18.20 18.68 -0.57
C THR A 134 -18.38 18.28 -2.04
N GLU A 135 -17.33 18.39 -2.85
CA GLU A 135 -17.36 17.93 -4.24
C GLU A 135 -17.57 16.42 -4.33
N TYR A 136 -16.94 15.67 -3.45
CA TYR A 136 -17.08 14.21 -3.36
C TYR A 136 -18.49 13.81 -2.90
N LEU A 137 -19.06 14.51 -1.92
CA LEU A 137 -20.39 14.28 -1.37
C LEU A 137 -21.53 14.58 -2.35
N GLN A 138 -21.32 15.42 -3.36
CA GLN A 138 -22.30 15.71 -4.41
C GLN A 138 -22.55 14.51 -5.36
N LYS A 139 -21.80 13.40 -5.22
CA LYS A 139 -22.09 12.17 -5.95
C LYS A 139 -23.34 11.52 -5.33
N ASP A 140 -24.33 11.24 -6.17
CA ASP A 140 -25.68 10.74 -5.81
C ASP A 140 -25.70 9.59 -4.79
N ILE A 141 -24.65 8.74 -4.79
CA ILE A 141 -24.52 7.58 -3.89
C ILE A 141 -24.46 7.99 -2.41
N ILE A 142 -23.82 9.11 -2.08
CA ILE A 142 -23.59 9.52 -0.69
C ILE A 142 -24.82 10.20 -0.10
N MET A 143 -25.53 10.97 -0.91
CA MET A 143 -26.79 11.60 -0.52
C MET A 143 -27.89 10.57 -0.27
N ASP A 144 -27.91 9.47 -1.04
CA ASP A 144 -28.82 8.34 -0.78
C ASP A 144 -28.53 7.67 0.58
N PHE A 145 -27.26 7.63 1.02
CA PHE A 145 -26.89 7.09 2.33
C PHE A 145 -27.29 8.00 3.50
N ALA A 146 -27.26 9.30 3.32
CA ALA A 146 -27.66 10.27 4.33
C ALA A 146 -29.15 10.17 4.70
N GLY A 147 -29.99 9.58 3.83
CA GLY A 147 -31.40 9.34 4.10
C GLY A 147 -31.71 8.13 4.97
N TYR A 148 -30.72 7.36 5.45
CA TYR A 148 -30.92 6.16 6.25
C TYR A 148 -30.30 6.28 7.65
N GLU A 149 -31.13 6.46 8.68
CA GLU A 149 -30.72 6.69 10.07
C GLU A 149 -29.78 5.63 10.67
N GLU A 150 -29.83 4.38 10.20
CA GLU A 150 -29.05 3.28 10.75
C GLU A 150 -27.77 2.97 9.98
N ARG A 151 -27.44 3.73 8.91
CA ARG A 151 -26.31 3.44 8.04
C ARG A 151 -25.17 4.39 8.26
N SER A 152 -23.97 3.85 8.32
CA SER A 152 -22.73 4.59 8.21
C SER A 152 -22.05 4.23 6.89
N TYR A 153 -21.47 5.21 6.25
CA TYR A 153 -20.65 5.04 5.05
C TYR A 153 -19.21 5.44 5.38
N SER A 154 -18.27 4.66 4.92
CA SER A 154 -16.85 4.99 5.08
C SER A 154 -16.08 4.53 3.87
N GLU A 155 -15.28 5.42 3.34
CA GLU A 155 -14.46 5.16 2.16
C GLU A 155 -13.12 5.90 2.27
N ARG A 156 -12.09 5.30 1.67
CA ARG A 156 -10.82 5.96 1.41
C ARG A 156 -10.75 6.38 -0.05
N PHE A 157 -10.44 7.63 -0.28
CA PHE A 157 -10.12 8.11 -1.62
C PHE A 157 -8.71 8.69 -1.67
N THR A 158 -8.09 8.60 -2.84
CA THR A 158 -6.72 9.04 -3.08
C THR A 158 -6.75 10.35 -3.85
N ARG A 159 -6.03 11.35 -3.35
CA ARG A 159 -5.80 12.62 -4.00
C ARG A 159 -4.83 12.49 -5.17
N GLU A 160 -4.74 13.50 -6.01
CA GLU A 160 -3.81 13.55 -7.14
C GLU A 160 -2.34 13.50 -6.71
N ASP A 161 -2.02 14.02 -5.53
CA ASP A 161 -0.67 13.98 -4.94
C ASP A 161 -0.30 12.63 -4.31
N GLY A 162 -1.21 11.66 -4.34
CA GLY A 162 -1.04 10.33 -3.75
C GLY A 162 -1.33 10.26 -2.25
N SER A 163 -1.73 11.36 -1.60
CA SER A 163 -2.23 11.33 -0.22
C SER A 163 -3.63 10.72 -0.16
N HIS A 164 -4.04 10.26 1.04
CA HIS A 164 -5.32 9.62 1.23
C HIS A 164 -6.21 10.41 2.17
N ILE A 165 -7.50 10.40 1.89
CA ILE A 165 -8.53 10.90 2.80
C ILE A 165 -9.43 9.73 3.19
N ASP A 166 -9.58 9.51 4.49
CA ASP A 166 -10.54 8.57 5.06
C ASP A 166 -11.78 9.35 5.48
N LEU A 167 -12.87 9.12 4.78
CA LEU A 167 -14.16 9.74 5.03
C LEU A 167 -15.05 8.76 5.80
N SER A 168 -15.71 9.25 6.84
CA SER A 168 -16.83 8.56 7.48
C SER A 168 -18.02 9.49 7.57
N LEU A 169 -19.17 9.02 7.09
CA LEU A 169 -20.45 9.70 7.13
C LEU A 169 -21.40 8.90 8.02
N ILE A 170 -22.06 9.59 8.94
CA ILE A 170 -23.14 9.01 9.77
C ILE A 170 -24.30 9.99 9.83
N HIS A 171 -25.49 9.45 10.07
CA HIS A 171 -26.68 10.24 10.37
C HIS A 171 -26.66 10.70 11.85
N ILE A 172 -27.14 11.91 12.10
CA ILE A 172 -27.25 12.51 13.44
C ILE A 172 -28.71 12.81 13.68
#